data_0349d8309e5939ad665b2c8de2ae18fe
#
_entry.id   0349d8309e5939ad665b2c8de2ae18fe
#
_cell.length_a   1.000
_cell.length_b   1.000
_cell.length_c   1.000
_cell.angle_alpha   90.00
_cell.angle_beta   90.00
_cell.angle_gamma   90.00
#
_symmetry.space_group_name_H-M   'P 1'
#
loop_
_entity.id
_entity.type
_entity.pdbx_description
1 polymer ?
#
loop_
_entity_poly.entity_id
_entity_poly.type
_entity_poly.pdbx_seq_one_letter_code
_entity_poly.pdbx_strand_id
1 'polypeptide(L)'
;MIKAVIFDLDGVLVTTDELHFSAWKQLADELNITGFTRADNARQRGVSRMASLEVVLEKTDKKFSDEEKTALAEKKNDMYVKSLESLDKSAVLDGVFDFITYLRNNGIRTAVGSASKNTPVILGKTNLADKFDAVSCGLDTQKSKPDPEVFLIAAKKLGIAPSECVVIEDSDAGI
;
A
#
# COMPACT_ATOMS: atom_id res chain seq x y z
N MET A 1 -16.14 -17.83 -14.63
CA MET A 1 -14.70 -18.10 -14.95
C MET A 1 -13.91 -16.87 -14.55
N ILE A 2 -12.76 -17.02 -13.90
CA ILE A 2 -11.90 -15.90 -13.52
C ILE A 2 -11.27 -15.27 -14.77
N LYS A 3 -11.36 -13.96 -14.87
CA LYS A 3 -10.84 -13.16 -16.00
C LYS A 3 -9.76 -12.16 -15.59
N ALA A 4 -9.66 -11.84 -14.29
CA ALA A 4 -8.65 -10.93 -13.80
C ALA A 4 -8.12 -11.33 -12.42
N VAL A 5 -6.87 -10.91 -12.15
CA VAL A 5 -6.25 -10.91 -10.82
C VAL A 5 -5.90 -9.48 -10.45
N ILE A 6 -6.34 -9.06 -9.27
CA ILE A 6 -6.03 -7.74 -8.69
C ILE A 6 -5.09 -7.98 -7.52
N PHE A 7 -3.95 -7.32 -7.55
CA PHE A 7 -2.91 -7.48 -6.54
C PHE A 7 -2.90 -6.28 -5.60
N ASP A 8 -2.81 -6.51 -4.30
CA ASP A 8 -2.26 -5.47 -3.44
C ASP A 8 -0.80 -5.20 -3.80
N LEU A 9 -0.22 -4.15 -3.25
CA LEU A 9 1.14 -3.73 -3.56
C LEU A 9 2.12 -4.21 -2.50
N ASP A 10 1.96 -3.71 -1.27
CA ASP A 10 2.92 -3.89 -0.18
C ASP A 10 2.70 -5.25 0.50
N GLY A 11 3.70 -6.13 0.45
CA GLY A 11 3.59 -7.50 0.96
C GLY A 11 3.11 -8.53 -0.07
N VAL A 12 2.62 -8.07 -1.24
CA VAL A 12 2.18 -8.94 -2.35
C VAL A 12 3.08 -8.80 -3.56
N LEU A 13 3.32 -7.58 -4.04
CA LEU A 13 4.17 -7.32 -5.21
C LEU A 13 5.58 -6.89 -4.80
N VAL A 14 5.68 -6.09 -3.74
CA VAL A 14 6.94 -5.50 -3.28
C VAL A 14 7.05 -5.57 -1.75
N THR A 15 8.26 -5.43 -1.25
CA THR A 15 8.51 -5.24 0.17
C THR A 15 8.98 -3.82 0.46
N THR A 16 8.14 -3.02 1.12
CA THR A 16 8.45 -1.66 1.59
C THR A 16 8.22 -1.50 3.10
N ASP A 17 7.96 -2.59 3.81
CA ASP A 17 7.63 -2.59 5.24
C ASP A 17 8.71 -1.92 6.09
N GLU A 18 10.00 -2.17 5.78
CA GLU A 18 11.13 -1.53 6.47
C GLU A 18 11.18 -0.01 6.27
N LEU A 19 10.83 0.46 5.07
CA LEU A 19 10.78 1.88 4.76
C LEU A 19 9.63 2.56 5.52
N HIS A 20 8.48 1.89 5.59
CA HIS A 20 7.33 2.34 6.38
C HIS A 20 7.67 2.39 7.86
N PHE A 21 8.22 1.30 8.42
CA PHE A 21 8.62 1.23 9.82
C PHE A 21 9.62 2.34 10.18
N SER A 22 10.67 2.51 9.38
CA SER A 22 11.70 3.52 9.62
C SER A 22 11.11 4.93 9.64
N ALA A 23 10.23 5.27 8.69
CA ALA A 23 9.62 6.59 8.63
C ALA A 23 8.64 6.84 9.81
N TRP A 24 7.84 5.85 10.22
CA TRP A 24 6.98 5.97 11.40
C TRP A 24 7.78 6.03 12.71
N LYS A 25 8.84 5.23 12.82
CA LYS A 25 9.74 5.24 13.98
C LYS A 25 10.44 6.61 14.12
N GLN A 26 10.93 7.16 13.01
CA GLN A 26 11.53 8.49 13.01
C GLN A 26 10.54 9.56 13.47
N LEU A 27 9.29 9.54 12.97
CA LEU A 27 8.26 10.47 13.41
C LEU A 27 7.97 10.31 14.91
N ALA A 28 7.84 9.07 15.40
CA ALA A 28 7.61 8.79 16.82
C ALA A 28 8.75 9.34 17.69
N ASP A 29 10.00 9.15 17.29
CA ASP A 29 11.17 9.65 18.02
C ASP A 29 11.21 11.19 18.06
N GLU A 30 10.90 11.88 16.96
CA GLU A 30 10.81 13.34 16.91
C GLU A 30 9.71 13.91 17.82
N LEU A 31 8.63 13.17 18.02
CA LEU A 31 7.54 13.51 18.93
C LEU A 31 7.83 13.12 20.39
N ASN A 32 8.98 12.49 20.67
CA ASN A 32 9.32 11.85 21.93
C ASN A 32 8.28 10.80 22.36
N ILE A 33 7.72 10.07 21.39
CA ILE A 33 6.84 8.92 21.60
C ILE A 33 7.69 7.68 21.70
N THR A 34 7.72 7.06 22.87
CA THR A 34 8.44 5.81 23.12
C THR A 34 7.53 4.60 22.93
N GLY A 35 8.13 3.44 22.65
CA GLY A 35 7.39 2.17 22.60
C GLY A 35 6.70 1.86 21.26
N PHE A 36 6.93 2.64 20.19
CA PHE A 36 6.52 2.24 18.84
C PHE A 36 7.43 1.10 18.35
N THR A 37 6.85 -0.03 18.01
CA THR A 37 7.53 -1.28 17.72
C THR A 37 7.14 -1.84 16.35
N ARG A 38 7.80 -2.92 15.91
CA ARG A 38 7.42 -3.66 14.71
C ARG A 38 6.03 -4.31 14.81
N ALA A 39 5.60 -4.67 16.01
CA ALA A 39 4.24 -5.17 16.22
C ALA A 39 3.19 -4.09 15.96
N ASP A 40 3.50 -2.84 16.31
CA ASP A 40 2.63 -1.70 15.96
C ASP A 40 2.64 -1.43 14.45
N ASN A 41 3.81 -1.51 13.81
CA ASN A 41 3.92 -1.38 12.35
C ASN A 41 3.11 -2.47 11.62
N ALA A 42 3.08 -3.70 12.12
CA ALA A 42 2.27 -4.76 11.52
C ALA A 42 0.77 -4.42 11.50
N ARG A 43 0.27 -3.70 12.51
CA ARG A 43 -1.12 -3.21 12.56
C ARG A 43 -1.43 -2.09 11.53
N GLN A 44 -0.38 -1.52 10.92
CA GLN A 44 -0.51 -0.45 9.93
C GLN A 44 -0.60 -0.98 8.48
N ARG A 45 -0.45 -2.29 8.28
CA ARG A 45 -0.52 -2.90 6.94
C ARG A 45 -1.93 -2.77 6.37
N GLY A 46 -2.02 -2.41 5.10
CA GLY A 46 -3.28 -2.31 4.36
C GLY A 46 -4.18 -1.12 4.72
N VAL A 47 -3.87 -0.38 5.81
CA VAL A 47 -4.71 0.74 6.25
C VAL A 47 -4.23 2.10 5.72
N SER A 48 -5.10 3.11 5.81
CA SER A 48 -4.77 4.46 5.35
C SER A 48 -3.65 5.10 6.19
N ARG A 49 -2.99 6.12 5.62
CA ARG A 49 -1.95 6.89 6.32
C ARG A 49 -2.45 7.50 7.64
N MET A 50 -3.70 8.00 7.66
CA MET A 50 -4.28 8.58 8.87
C MET A 50 -4.53 7.50 9.93
N ALA A 51 -5.07 6.35 9.57
CA ALA A 51 -5.25 5.23 10.48
C ALA A 51 -3.90 4.72 11.02
N SER A 52 -2.86 4.69 10.19
CA SER A 52 -1.50 4.35 10.61
C SER A 52 -0.93 5.37 11.63
N LEU A 53 -1.21 6.66 11.45
CA LEU A 53 -0.81 7.69 12.42
C LEU A 53 -1.47 7.44 13.78
N GLU A 54 -2.76 7.10 13.82
CA GLU A 54 -3.46 6.81 15.09
C GLU A 54 -2.77 5.68 15.87
N VAL A 55 -2.27 4.63 15.20
CA VAL A 55 -1.51 3.55 15.87
C VAL A 55 -0.24 4.11 16.57
N VAL A 56 0.44 5.09 15.96
CA VAL A 56 1.59 5.74 16.61
C VAL A 56 1.14 6.59 17.80
N LEU A 57 0.04 7.35 17.63
CA LEU A 57 -0.47 8.27 18.66
C LEU A 57 -1.10 7.54 19.87
N GLU A 58 -1.49 6.27 19.74
CA GLU A 58 -1.89 5.42 20.87
C GLU A 58 -0.81 5.30 21.95
N LYS A 59 0.46 5.57 21.62
CA LYS A 59 1.59 5.46 22.54
C LYS A 59 1.87 6.75 23.35
N THR A 60 0.99 7.75 23.26
CA THR A 60 1.18 9.01 23.96
C THR A 60 -0.15 9.57 24.46
N ASP A 61 -0.11 10.27 25.61
CA ASP A 61 -1.26 11.01 26.12
C ASP A 61 -1.43 12.40 25.48
N LYS A 62 -0.46 12.81 24.65
CA LYS A 62 -0.55 14.08 23.91
C LYS A 62 -1.77 14.08 23.00
N LYS A 63 -2.46 15.21 22.98
CA LYS A 63 -3.58 15.43 22.08
C LYS A 63 -3.15 16.28 20.90
N PHE A 64 -3.64 15.95 19.73
CA PHE A 64 -3.36 16.66 18.48
C PHE A 64 -4.69 17.02 17.81
N SER A 65 -4.76 18.23 17.25
CA SER A 65 -5.89 18.62 16.41
C SER A 65 -5.86 17.88 15.07
N ASP A 66 -6.94 17.93 14.30
CA ASP A 66 -7.00 17.29 12.99
C ASP A 66 -5.98 17.91 12.01
N GLU A 67 -5.74 19.21 12.12
CA GLU A 67 -4.73 19.92 11.35
C GLU A 67 -3.32 19.45 11.71
N GLU A 68 -3.01 19.29 13.00
CA GLU A 68 -1.72 18.77 13.47
C GLU A 68 -1.52 17.32 13.01
N LYS A 69 -2.54 16.48 13.11
CA LYS A 69 -2.48 15.10 12.62
C LYS A 69 -2.22 15.04 11.11
N THR A 70 -2.87 15.91 10.34
CA THR A 70 -2.65 16.01 8.89
C THR A 70 -1.18 16.39 8.61
N ALA A 71 -0.66 17.40 9.28
CA ALA A 71 0.73 17.83 9.12
C ALA A 71 1.74 16.73 9.52
N LEU A 72 1.47 15.97 10.59
CA LEU A 72 2.30 14.84 11.01
C LEU A 72 2.28 13.70 9.98
N ALA A 73 1.12 13.39 9.43
CA ALA A 73 0.96 12.38 8.41
C ALA A 73 1.69 12.78 7.10
N GLU A 74 1.65 14.05 6.73
CA GLU A 74 2.41 14.59 5.59
C GLU A 74 3.91 14.53 5.86
N LYS A 75 4.37 15.00 7.03
CA LYS A 75 5.78 14.93 7.42
C LYS A 75 6.34 13.50 7.33
N LYS A 76 5.60 12.52 7.88
CA LYS A 76 5.99 11.09 7.74
C LYS A 76 6.04 10.69 6.28
N ASN A 77 5.09 11.14 5.46
CA ASN A 77 5.10 10.81 4.05
C ASN A 77 6.34 11.34 3.34
N ASP A 78 6.79 12.55 3.65
CA ASP A 78 8.00 13.12 3.06
C ASP A 78 9.24 12.30 3.40
N MET A 79 9.35 11.83 4.66
CA MET A 79 10.41 10.91 5.08
C MET A 79 10.36 9.60 4.28
N TYR A 80 9.16 9.04 4.11
CA TYR A 80 8.95 7.82 3.36
C TYR A 80 9.28 8.01 1.87
N VAL A 81 8.79 9.06 1.23
CA VAL A 81 9.06 9.35 -0.19
C VAL A 81 10.56 9.51 -0.43
N LYS A 82 11.27 10.19 0.48
CA LYS A 82 12.72 10.30 0.41
C LYS A 82 13.40 8.92 0.48
N SER A 83 12.91 8.01 1.31
CA SER A 83 13.45 6.66 1.38
C SER A 83 13.19 5.84 0.10
N LEU A 84 12.13 6.15 -0.67
CA LEU A 84 11.87 5.52 -1.96
C LEU A 84 12.90 5.90 -3.04
N GLU A 85 13.76 6.90 -2.82
CA GLU A 85 14.83 7.23 -3.77
C GLU A 85 15.79 6.06 -3.99
N SER A 86 16.01 5.24 -2.97
CA SER A 86 16.87 4.05 -3.01
C SER A 86 16.12 2.77 -3.45
N LEU A 87 14.79 2.86 -3.66
CA LEU A 87 14.01 1.71 -4.08
C LEU A 87 14.33 1.32 -5.52
N ASP A 88 14.46 0.05 -5.77
CA ASP A 88 14.68 -0.52 -7.10
C ASP A 88 13.97 -1.86 -7.27
N LYS A 89 14.24 -2.55 -8.37
CA LYS A 89 13.64 -3.85 -8.70
C LYS A 89 13.92 -4.96 -7.68
N SER A 90 14.93 -4.81 -6.82
CA SER A 90 15.25 -5.82 -5.80
C SER A 90 14.20 -5.88 -4.69
N ALA A 91 13.35 -4.85 -4.59
CA ALA A 91 12.22 -4.83 -3.67
C ALA A 91 11.02 -5.67 -4.16
N VAL A 92 11.01 -6.12 -5.41
CA VAL A 92 9.95 -6.98 -5.95
C VAL A 92 10.10 -8.38 -5.33
N LEU A 93 8.98 -8.93 -4.85
CA LEU A 93 8.97 -10.26 -4.26
C LEU A 93 9.24 -11.34 -5.31
N ASP A 94 9.88 -12.42 -4.87
CA ASP A 94 10.21 -13.55 -5.74
C ASP A 94 8.96 -14.12 -6.42
N GLY A 95 9.09 -14.44 -7.71
CA GLY A 95 8.03 -15.02 -8.51
C GLY A 95 6.99 -14.03 -9.07
N VAL A 96 7.00 -12.76 -8.67
CA VAL A 96 6.01 -11.75 -9.12
C VAL A 96 6.04 -11.57 -10.63
N PHE A 97 7.21 -11.35 -11.22
CA PHE A 97 7.34 -11.17 -12.68
C PHE A 97 6.90 -12.41 -13.47
N ASP A 98 7.25 -13.60 -12.97
CA ASP A 98 6.89 -14.86 -13.61
C ASP A 98 5.39 -15.10 -13.54
N PHE A 99 4.77 -14.81 -12.40
CA PHE A 99 3.33 -14.99 -12.21
C PHE A 99 2.51 -14.01 -13.06
N ILE A 100 2.90 -12.73 -13.12
CA ILE A 100 2.24 -11.76 -14.00
C ILE A 100 2.36 -12.20 -15.47
N THR A 101 3.54 -12.67 -15.88
CA THR A 101 3.77 -13.17 -17.24
C THR A 101 2.90 -14.39 -17.53
N TYR A 102 2.81 -15.33 -16.58
CA TYR A 102 1.93 -16.50 -16.70
C TYR A 102 0.46 -16.09 -16.88
N LEU A 103 -0.05 -15.17 -16.05
CA LEU A 103 -1.44 -14.71 -16.15
C LEU A 103 -1.72 -14.09 -17.53
N ARG A 104 -0.86 -13.20 -17.99
CA ARG A 104 -1.00 -12.54 -19.29
C ARG A 104 -0.98 -13.52 -20.46
N ASN A 105 -0.09 -14.53 -20.41
CA ASN A 105 -0.01 -15.58 -21.44
C ASN A 105 -1.26 -16.47 -21.47
N ASN A 106 -2.01 -16.53 -20.36
CA ASN A 106 -3.28 -17.25 -20.26
C ASN A 106 -4.52 -16.34 -20.47
N GLY A 107 -4.33 -15.11 -20.94
CA GLY A 107 -5.42 -14.18 -21.23
C GLY A 107 -6.12 -13.60 -19.99
N ILE A 108 -5.50 -13.73 -18.82
CA ILE A 108 -6.00 -13.16 -17.55
C ILE A 108 -5.46 -11.75 -17.40
N ARG A 109 -6.36 -10.78 -17.23
CA ARG A 109 -6.00 -9.37 -16.99
C ARG A 109 -5.45 -9.17 -15.60
N THR A 110 -4.59 -8.18 -15.43
CA THR A 110 -3.94 -7.90 -14.15
C THR A 110 -4.10 -6.44 -13.75
N ALA A 111 -4.37 -6.19 -12.47
CA ALA A 111 -4.42 -4.83 -11.93
C ALA A 111 -3.78 -4.75 -10.55
N VAL A 112 -3.42 -3.53 -10.15
CA VAL A 112 -3.02 -3.20 -8.78
C VAL A 112 -4.19 -2.54 -8.05
N GLY A 113 -4.40 -2.91 -6.76
CA GLY A 113 -5.38 -2.30 -5.87
C GLY A 113 -4.76 -1.99 -4.50
N SER A 114 -4.13 -0.82 -4.35
CA SER A 114 -3.36 -0.46 -3.16
C SER A 114 -3.93 0.75 -2.43
N ALA A 115 -3.91 0.73 -1.09
CA ALA A 115 -4.26 1.90 -0.27
C ALA A 115 -3.22 3.04 -0.34
N SER A 116 -2.02 2.76 -0.85
CA SER A 116 -0.92 3.73 -0.91
C SER A 116 -1.13 4.79 -2.00
N LYS A 117 -0.99 6.06 -1.63
CA LYS A 117 -0.93 7.17 -2.61
C LYS A 117 0.39 7.21 -3.39
N ASN A 118 1.42 6.51 -2.92
CA ASN A 118 2.74 6.44 -3.54
C ASN A 118 2.88 5.27 -4.54
N THR A 119 1.81 4.51 -4.78
CA THR A 119 1.78 3.38 -5.72
C THR A 119 2.43 3.67 -7.07
N PRO A 120 2.14 4.79 -7.77
CA PRO A 120 2.77 5.07 -9.06
C PRO A 120 4.30 5.21 -8.98
N VAL A 121 4.80 5.82 -7.91
CA VAL A 121 6.26 5.97 -7.68
C VAL A 121 6.90 4.61 -7.44
N ILE A 122 6.30 3.77 -6.60
CA ILE A 122 6.81 2.44 -6.28
C ILE A 122 6.84 1.56 -7.53
N LEU A 123 5.75 1.51 -8.30
CA LEU A 123 5.67 0.75 -9.55
C LEU A 123 6.73 1.21 -10.57
N GLY A 124 6.96 2.52 -10.67
CA GLY A 124 8.00 3.08 -11.54
C GLY A 124 9.41 2.66 -11.12
N LYS A 125 9.73 2.75 -9.82
CA LYS A 125 11.05 2.38 -9.27
C LYS A 125 11.34 0.88 -9.37
N THR A 126 10.32 0.04 -9.30
CA THR A 126 10.44 -1.42 -9.30
C THR A 126 10.27 -2.05 -10.69
N ASN A 127 10.15 -1.25 -11.75
CA ASN A 127 9.91 -1.72 -13.13
C ASN A 127 8.60 -2.52 -13.29
N LEU A 128 7.60 -2.20 -12.48
CA LEU A 128 6.27 -2.83 -12.51
C LEU A 128 5.22 -1.96 -13.22
N ALA A 129 5.51 -0.69 -13.55
CA ALA A 129 4.54 0.27 -14.05
C ALA A 129 3.84 -0.16 -15.35
N ASP A 130 4.55 -0.86 -16.25
CA ASP A 130 4.05 -1.35 -17.55
C ASP A 130 3.56 -2.80 -17.51
N LYS A 131 3.53 -3.42 -16.33
CA LYS A 131 3.16 -4.84 -16.17
C LYS A 131 1.69 -5.05 -15.89
N PHE A 132 0.95 -4.03 -15.55
CA PHE A 132 -0.47 -4.11 -15.20
C PHE A 132 -1.35 -3.41 -16.21
N ASP A 133 -2.53 -3.97 -16.45
CA ASP A 133 -3.55 -3.39 -17.35
C ASP A 133 -4.29 -2.22 -16.71
N ALA A 134 -4.33 -2.16 -15.37
CA ALA A 134 -4.93 -1.08 -14.60
C ALA A 134 -4.27 -0.92 -13.23
N VAL A 135 -4.34 0.29 -12.69
CA VAL A 135 -3.90 0.61 -11.33
C VAL A 135 -4.99 1.41 -10.64
N SER A 136 -5.38 0.98 -9.45
CA SER A 136 -6.19 1.73 -8.49
C SER A 136 -5.37 1.91 -7.22
N CYS A 137 -5.34 3.12 -6.69
CA CYS A 137 -4.51 3.43 -5.53
C CYS A 137 -5.18 4.45 -4.60
N GLY A 138 -4.52 4.81 -3.51
CA GLY A 138 -5.04 5.77 -2.55
C GLY A 138 -5.32 7.19 -3.09
N LEU A 139 -4.99 7.47 -4.36
CA LEU A 139 -5.40 8.70 -5.05
C LEU A 139 -6.78 8.57 -5.71
N ASP A 140 -7.24 7.36 -5.94
CA ASP A 140 -8.52 7.06 -6.60
C ASP A 140 -9.65 6.85 -5.61
N THR A 141 -9.35 6.57 -4.33
CA THR A 141 -10.30 6.12 -3.30
C THR A 141 -10.60 7.20 -2.27
N GLN A 142 -11.81 7.16 -1.73
CA GLN A 142 -12.22 7.98 -0.59
C GLN A 142 -12.20 7.17 0.71
N LYS A 143 -12.39 5.86 0.60
CA LYS A 143 -12.40 4.94 1.73
C LYS A 143 -11.16 4.05 1.69
N SER A 144 -10.68 3.68 2.88
CA SER A 144 -9.57 2.74 3.04
C SER A 144 -10.08 1.35 3.38
N LYS A 145 -9.25 0.34 3.15
CA LYS A 145 -9.50 -1.03 3.62
C LYS A 145 -9.90 -1.02 5.10
N PRO A 146 -10.90 -1.79 5.53
CA PRO A 146 -11.48 -2.95 4.84
C PRO A 146 -12.62 -2.63 3.84
N ASP A 147 -12.88 -1.36 3.51
CA ASP A 147 -13.82 -1.06 2.41
C ASP A 147 -13.23 -1.56 1.09
N PRO A 148 -13.97 -2.31 0.27
CA PRO A 148 -13.47 -2.90 -0.97
C PRO A 148 -13.26 -1.89 -2.11
N GLU A 149 -13.45 -0.60 -1.87
CA GLU A 149 -13.50 0.44 -2.90
C GLU A 149 -12.29 0.37 -3.86
N VAL A 150 -11.08 0.20 -3.34
CA VAL A 150 -9.86 0.17 -4.15
C VAL A 150 -9.86 -0.99 -5.15
N PHE A 151 -10.35 -2.15 -4.76
CA PHE A 151 -10.44 -3.32 -5.63
C PHE A 151 -11.59 -3.21 -6.62
N LEU A 152 -12.73 -2.64 -6.20
CA LEU A 152 -13.87 -2.38 -7.09
C LEU A 152 -13.51 -1.37 -8.18
N ILE A 153 -12.74 -0.32 -7.84
CA ILE A 153 -12.23 0.63 -8.83
C ILE A 153 -11.25 -0.06 -9.80
N ALA A 154 -10.37 -0.93 -9.31
CA ALA A 154 -9.47 -1.71 -10.16
C ALA A 154 -10.24 -2.59 -11.16
N ALA A 155 -11.25 -3.34 -10.69
CA ALA A 155 -12.12 -4.16 -11.54
C ALA A 155 -12.86 -3.31 -12.58
N LYS A 156 -13.39 -2.13 -12.17
CA LYS A 156 -14.03 -1.17 -13.07
C LYS A 156 -13.08 -0.66 -14.14
N LYS A 157 -11.84 -0.31 -13.78
CA LYS A 157 -10.80 0.14 -14.73
C LYS A 157 -10.45 -0.94 -15.74
N LEU A 158 -10.49 -2.22 -15.32
CA LEU A 158 -10.33 -3.38 -16.22
C LEU A 158 -11.56 -3.63 -17.12
N GLY A 159 -12.73 -3.11 -16.77
CA GLY A 159 -13.99 -3.45 -17.43
C GLY A 159 -14.47 -4.88 -17.15
N ILE A 160 -14.12 -5.46 -16.00
CA ILE A 160 -14.42 -6.84 -15.59
C ILE A 160 -15.30 -6.82 -14.34
N ALA A 161 -16.31 -7.69 -14.32
CA ALA A 161 -17.19 -7.80 -13.16
C ALA A 161 -16.41 -8.29 -11.93
N PRO A 162 -16.65 -7.72 -10.71
CA PRO A 162 -15.94 -8.15 -9.49
C PRO A 162 -16.03 -9.65 -9.22
N SER A 163 -17.14 -10.31 -9.56
CA SER A 163 -17.33 -11.76 -9.43
C SER A 163 -16.44 -12.60 -10.37
N GLU A 164 -15.78 -11.98 -11.34
CA GLU A 164 -14.83 -12.60 -12.26
C GLU A 164 -13.37 -12.23 -11.93
N CYS A 165 -13.16 -11.52 -10.81
CA CYS A 165 -11.85 -11.12 -10.31
C CYS A 165 -11.44 -11.94 -9.08
N VAL A 166 -10.15 -12.21 -8.95
CA VAL A 166 -9.52 -12.68 -7.70
C VAL A 166 -8.66 -11.56 -7.17
N VAL A 167 -8.69 -11.33 -5.86
CA VAL A 167 -7.79 -10.40 -5.15
C VAL A 167 -6.71 -11.22 -4.45
N ILE A 168 -5.47 -10.75 -4.53
CA ILE A 168 -4.34 -11.27 -3.75
C ILE A 168 -3.92 -10.17 -2.76
N GLU A 169 -3.96 -10.52 -1.48
CA GLU A 169 -3.81 -9.61 -0.35
C GLU A 169 -3.11 -10.33 0.80
N ASP A 170 -2.23 -9.64 1.56
CA ASP A 170 -1.49 -10.21 2.69
C ASP A 170 -1.93 -9.67 4.05
N SER A 171 -2.74 -8.60 4.08
CA SER A 171 -3.17 -7.95 5.31
C SER A 171 -4.61 -8.31 5.69
N ASP A 172 -4.87 -8.45 7.00
CA ASP A 172 -6.22 -8.67 7.53
C ASP A 172 -7.20 -7.55 7.14
N ALA A 173 -6.70 -6.33 6.95
CA ALA A 173 -7.53 -5.20 6.54
C ALA A 173 -7.99 -5.27 5.08
N GLY A 174 -7.37 -6.08 4.25
CA GLY A 174 -7.68 -6.18 2.83
C GLY A 174 -8.46 -7.44 2.44
N ILE A 175 -8.72 -8.36 3.41
CA ILE A 175 -9.44 -9.64 3.21
C ILE A 175 -10.95 -9.50 3.55
#